data_0b2bc668f6d7d47c6244575c7c12acf0
#
_entry.id   0b2bc668f6d7d47c6244575c7c12acf0
#
_cell.length_a   1.000
_cell.length_b   1.000
_cell.length_c   1.000
_cell.angle_alpha   90.00
_cell.angle_beta   90.00
_cell.angle_gamma   90.00
#
_symmetry.space_group_name_H-M   'P 1'
#
loop_
_entity.id
_entity.type
_entity.pdbx_description
1 polymer ?
#
loop_
_entity_poly.entity_id
_entity_poly.type
_entity_poly.pdbx_seq_one_letter_code
_entity_poly.pdbx_strand_id
1 'polypeptide(L)'
;MRAFSKGGFADLNKVHLWNLDYIKKSPQSKKFKELEDKIADALAFMEACGITSDFNNRLYTVNFWTSHEALHLPFEESMTRVDSTTGEYHDTSAHFVWIGDRTRQLDGGHVEFCRGIENPIGIKCGPTSKPDEIAKICEAINPKNEKGKITL
;
A
#
# COMPACT_ATOMS: atom_id res chain seq x y z
N MET A 1 -13.01 1.00 8.97
CA MET A 1 -12.56 0.82 10.37
C MET A 1 -12.98 -0.53 10.95
N ARG A 2 -14.23 -0.99 10.82
CA ARG A 2 -14.65 -2.31 11.33
C ARG A 2 -13.86 -3.50 10.79
N ALA A 3 -13.35 -3.41 9.55
CA ALA A 3 -12.52 -4.46 8.95
C ALA A 3 -11.21 -4.73 9.72
N PHE A 4 -10.71 -3.75 10.45
CA PHE A 4 -9.41 -3.76 11.14
C PHE A 4 -9.54 -3.87 12.66
N SER A 5 -10.71 -4.24 13.17
CA SER A 5 -10.97 -4.47 14.59
C SER A 5 -11.16 -5.95 14.89
N LYS A 6 -11.09 -6.32 16.18
CA LYS A 6 -11.37 -7.68 16.64
C LYS A 6 -12.73 -8.16 16.10
N GLY A 7 -12.73 -9.32 15.46
CA GLY A 7 -13.91 -9.88 14.80
C GLY A 7 -14.26 -9.26 13.45
N GLY A 8 -13.48 -8.31 12.96
CA GLY A 8 -13.61 -7.72 11.62
C GLY A 8 -13.06 -8.60 10.50
N PHE A 9 -13.15 -8.11 9.27
CA PHE A 9 -12.68 -8.84 8.07
C PHE A 9 -11.19 -9.21 8.12
N ALA A 10 -10.34 -8.33 8.64
CA ALA A 10 -8.90 -8.53 8.70
C ALA A 10 -8.44 -9.29 9.97
N ASP A 11 -9.36 -9.76 10.80
CA ASP A 11 -9.03 -10.61 11.95
C ASP A 11 -8.51 -11.96 11.47
N LEU A 12 -7.24 -12.28 11.74
CA LEU A 12 -6.59 -13.52 11.31
C LEU A 12 -7.30 -14.78 11.84
N ASN A 13 -7.94 -14.71 13.00
CA ASN A 13 -8.71 -15.84 13.54
C ASN A 13 -9.93 -16.20 12.66
N LYS A 14 -10.26 -15.36 11.68
CA LYS A 14 -11.32 -15.57 10.70
C LYS A 14 -10.83 -15.95 9.31
N VAL A 15 -9.56 -16.27 9.14
CA VAL A 15 -9.01 -16.65 7.83
C VAL A 15 -9.80 -17.77 7.16
N HIS A 16 -10.29 -18.75 7.94
CA HIS A 16 -11.11 -19.87 7.46
C HIS A 16 -12.50 -19.46 6.96
N LEU A 17 -12.95 -18.23 7.30
CA LEU A 17 -14.21 -17.65 6.83
C LEU A 17 -14.05 -16.78 5.59
N TRP A 18 -12.83 -16.55 5.14
CA TRP A 18 -12.60 -15.76 3.94
C TRP A 18 -13.18 -16.47 2.72
N ASN A 19 -14.07 -15.78 2.01
CA ASN A 19 -14.63 -16.32 0.79
C ASN A 19 -13.62 -16.22 -0.34
N LEU A 20 -12.96 -17.32 -0.64
CA LEU A 20 -11.99 -17.47 -1.73
C LEU A 20 -12.63 -18.07 -2.99
N ASP A 21 -13.96 -18.12 -3.10
CA ASP A 21 -14.65 -18.75 -4.24
C ASP A 21 -14.27 -18.13 -5.59
N TYR A 22 -14.00 -16.83 -5.62
CA TYR A 22 -13.51 -16.17 -6.84
C TYR A 22 -12.12 -16.66 -7.27
N ILE A 23 -11.32 -17.16 -6.33
CA ILE A 23 -9.97 -17.70 -6.60
C ILE A 23 -10.05 -19.12 -7.18
N LYS A 24 -11.11 -19.88 -6.92
CA LYS A 24 -11.26 -21.28 -7.39
C LYS A 24 -11.09 -21.43 -8.90
N LYS A 25 -11.42 -20.40 -9.68
CA LYS A 25 -11.25 -20.36 -11.13
C LYS A 25 -9.86 -19.88 -11.57
N SER A 26 -9.01 -19.45 -10.64
CA SER A 26 -7.66 -18.98 -10.93
C SER A 26 -6.69 -20.16 -11.04
N PRO A 27 -5.70 -20.12 -11.98
CA PRO A 27 -4.58 -21.07 -11.98
C PRO A 27 -3.79 -21.11 -10.67
N GLN A 28 -3.88 -20.08 -9.86
CA GLN A 28 -3.19 -19.96 -8.56
C GLN A 28 -4.01 -20.48 -7.37
N SER A 29 -5.22 -21.00 -7.60
CA SER A 29 -6.14 -21.41 -6.52
C SER A 29 -5.50 -22.38 -5.53
N LYS A 30 -4.70 -23.34 -6.03
CA LYS A 30 -3.98 -24.30 -5.19
C LYS A 30 -3.01 -23.63 -4.23
N LYS A 31 -2.22 -22.66 -4.72
CA LYS A 31 -1.27 -21.90 -3.86
C LYS A 31 -1.98 -21.09 -2.78
N PHE A 32 -3.10 -20.48 -3.11
CA PHE A 32 -3.89 -19.73 -2.12
C PHE A 32 -4.45 -20.65 -1.04
N LYS A 33 -4.96 -21.83 -1.42
CA LYS A 33 -5.45 -22.82 -0.46
C LYS A 33 -4.34 -23.34 0.45
N GLU A 34 -3.18 -23.67 -0.10
CA GLU A 34 -2.01 -24.08 0.67
C GLU A 34 -1.57 -23.01 1.69
N LEU A 35 -1.66 -21.72 1.31
CA LEU A 35 -1.34 -20.61 2.21
C LEU A 35 -2.38 -20.47 3.32
N GLU A 36 -3.68 -20.56 2.99
CA GLU A 36 -4.78 -20.53 3.95
C GLU A 36 -4.64 -21.64 4.98
N ASP A 37 -4.39 -22.86 4.54
CA ASP A 37 -4.20 -24.02 5.42
C ASP A 37 -3.01 -23.82 6.36
N LYS A 38 -1.86 -23.31 5.87
CA LYS A 38 -0.70 -23.02 6.72
C LYS A 38 -0.98 -21.94 7.76
N ILE A 39 -1.75 -20.91 7.41
CA ILE A 39 -2.14 -19.87 8.38
C ILE A 39 -3.06 -20.48 9.44
N ALA A 40 -4.04 -21.28 9.03
CA ALA A 40 -4.96 -21.95 9.95
C ALA A 40 -4.22 -22.87 10.93
N ASP A 41 -3.29 -23.68 10.45
CA ASP A 41 -2.45 -24.57 11.27
C ASP A 41 -1.58 -23.79 12.27
N ALA A 42 -0.97 -22.68 11.81
CA ALA A 42 -0.16 -21.82 12.67
C ALA A 42 -1.01 -21.17 13.78
N LEU A 43 -2.21 -20.71 13.48
CA LEU A 43 -3.12 -20.12 14.47
C LEU A 43 -3.61 -21.16 15.47
N ALA A 44 -3.94 -22.38 15.02
CA ALA A 44 -4.33 -23.47 15.90
C ALA A 44 -3.20 -23.87 16.86
N PHE A 45 -1.97 -23.91 16.37
CA PHE A 45 -0.79 -24.15 17.22
C PHE A 45 -0.59 -23.04 18.27
N MET A 46 -0.71 -21.77 17.85
CA MET A 46 -0.59 -20.63 18.75
C MET A 46 -1.66 -20.67 19.84
N GLU A 47 -2.90 -20.98 19.48
CA GLU A 47 -4.01 -21.14 20.43
C GLU A 47 -3.74 -22.28 21.44
N ALA A 48 -3.23 -23.41 20.97
CA ALA A 48 -2.82 -24.51 21.83
C ALA A 48 -1.70 -24.13 22.82
N CYS A 49 -0.86 -23.18 22.45
CA CYS A 49 0.17 -22.59 23.33
C CYS A 49 -0.36 -21.45 24.22
N GLY A 50 -1.66 -21.16 24.22
CA GLY A 50 -2.28 -20.09 25.01
C GLY A 50 -2.10 -18.69 24.43
N ILE A 51 -1.60 -18.57 23.19
CA ILE A 51 -1.45 -17.28 22.48
C ILE A 51 -2.75 -17.01 21.75
N THR A 52 -3.65 -16.30 22.39
CA THR A 52 -4.97 -15.96 21.84
C THR A 52 -5.12 -14.47 21.59
N SER A 53 -6.14 -14.08 20.83
CA SER A 53 -6.46 -12.69 20.56
C SER A 53 -6.81 -11.87 21.81
N ASP A 54 -7.17 -12.51 22.90
CA ASP A 54 -7.49 -11.84 24.18
C ASP A 54 -6.23 -11.35 24.88
N PHE A 55 -5.11 -12.04 24.69
CA PHE A 55 -3.82 -11.68 25.28
C PHE A 55 -2.90 -10.94 24.30
N ASN A 56 -3.12 -11.08 22.99
CA ASN A 56 -2.28 -10.46 21.97
C ASN A 56 -3.12 -9.77 20.90
N ASN A 57 -3.24 -8.46 21.01
CA ASN A 57 -4.00 -7.64 20.07
C ASN A 57 -3.43 -7.66 18.63
N ARG A 58 -2.17 -8.05 18.45
CA ARG A 58 -1.56 -8.17 17.10
C ARG A 58 -2.22 -9.24 16.24
N LEU A 59 -2.95 -10.18 16.82
CA LEU A 59 -3.68 -11.22 16.08
C LEU A 59 -4.91 -10.69 15.36
N TYR A 60 -5.44 -9.53 15.74
CA TYR A 60 -6.62 -8.93 15.09
C TYR A 60 -6.41 -7.48 14.67
N THR A 61 -5.25 -6.92 14.93
CA THR A 61 -4.91 -5.58 14.46
C THR A 61 -3.96 -5.64 13.26
N VAL A 62 -4.24 -4.82 12.27
CA VAL A 62 -3.39 -4.65 11.10
C VAL A 62 -3.05 -3.16 10.94
N ASN A 63 -1.92 -2.88 10.33
CA ASN A 63 -1.59 -1.51 9.96
C ASN A 63 -2.63 -0.98 8.98
N PHE A 64 -3.09 0.23 9.23
CA PHE A 64 -4.03 0.90 8.37
C PHE A 64 -3.30 1.93 7.52
N TRP A 65 -3.17 1.63 6.23
CA TRP A 65 -2.51 2.50 5.26
C TRP A 65 -3.54 3.10 4.32
N THR A 66 -3.39 4.39 4.02
CA THR A 66 -4.25 5.11 3.08
C THR A 66 -3.48 5.46 1.82
N SER A 67 -4.19 5.49 0.69
CA SER A 67 -3.62 5.86 -0.59
C SER A 67 -4.66 6.50 -1.49
N HIS A 68 -4.24 7.44 -2.33
CA HIS A 68 -5.07 8.00 -3.40
C HIS A 68 -4.23 8.56 -4.55
N GLU A 69 -4.89 8.90 -5.65
CA GLU A 69 -4.28 9.65 -6.75
C GLU A 69 -4.10 11.12 -6.33
N ALA A 70 -2.87 11.63 -6.41
CA ALA A 70 -2.57 13.04 -6.18
C ALA A 70 -3.04 13.88 -7.38
N LEU A 71 -4.36 13.95 -7.60
CA LEU A 71 -4.94 14.58 -8.78
C LEU A 71 -5.06 16.09 -8.62
N HIS A 72 -5.49 16.56 -7.45
CA HIS A 72 -5.78 17.96 -7.19
C HIS A 72 -4.65 18.61 -6.40
N LEU A 73 -3.62 19.09 -7.09
CA LEU A 73 -2.39 19.59 -6.45
C LEU A 73 -2.61 20.67 -5.38
N PRO A 74 -3.54 21.64 -5.51
CA PRO A 74 -3.83 22.59 -4.42
C PRO A 74 -4.30 21.92 -3.13
N PHE A 75 -5.01 20.79 -3.22
CA PHE A 75 -5.38 20.00 -2.04
C PHE A 75 -4.16 19.31 -1.43
N GLU A 76 -3.36 18.63 -2.23
CA GLU A 76 -2.15 17.93 -1.77
C GLU A 76 -1.15 18.91 -1.16
N GLU A 77 -0.94 20.07 -1.78
CA GLU A 77 -0.11 21.15 -1.25
C GLU A 77 -0.62 21.63 0.12
N SER A 78 -1.93 21.84 0.25
CA SER A 78 -2.55 22.26 1.52
C SER A 78 -2.38 21.26 2.65
N MET A 79 -2.19 19.97 2.32
CA MET A 79 -1.98 18.88 3.26
C MET A 79 -0.49 18.57 3.49
N THR A 80 0.41 19.13 2.70
CA THR A 80 1.85 18.90 2.83
C THR A 80 2.41 19.63 4.06
N ARG A 81 3.24 18.94 4.82
CA ARG A 81 3.86 19.44 6.05
C ARG A 81 5.36 19.13 6.08
N VAL A 82 6.09 19.97 6.77
CA VAL A 82 7.50 19.72 7.09
C VAL A 82 7.56 18.83 8.32
N ASP A 83 8.31 17.74 8.23
CA ASP A 83 8.68 16.95 9.41
C ASP A 83 9.67 17.76 10.25
N SER A 84 9.31 18.07 11.50
CA SER A 84 10.14 18.86 12.40
C SER A 84 11.45 18.17 12.80
N THR A 85 11.57 16.85 12.57
CA THR A 85 12.77 16.07 12.92
C THR A 85 13.77 15.99 11.79
N THR A 86 13.29 15.88 10.54
CA THR A 86 14.13 15.71 9.35
C THR A 86 14.23 16.98 8.50
N GLY A 87 13.26 17.90 8.60
CA GLY A 87 13.15 19.08 7.76
C GLY A 87 12.59 18.78 6.35
N GLU A 88 12.17 17.57 6.10
CA GLU A 88 11.67 17.11 4.80
C GLU A 88 10.16 17.25 4.68
N TYR A 89 9.65 17.33 3.44
CA TYR A 89 8.23 17.51 3.18
C TYR A 89 7.50 16.18 3.04
N HIS A 90 6.37 16.05 3.73
CA HIS A 90 5.48 14.91 3.60
C HIS A 90 4.06 15.39 3.27
N ASP A 91 3.48 14.81 2.25
CA ASP A 91 2.05 14.95 1.99
C ASP A 91 1.28 14.10 3.01
N THR A 92 0.56 14.76 3.91
CA THR A 92 -0.21 14.11 4.98
C THR A 92 -1.63 13.72 4.57
N SER A 93 -1.99 13.91 3.30
CA SER A 93 -3.27 13.49 2.75
C SER A 93 -3.43 11.96 2.74
N ALA A 94 -2.32 11.24 2.52
CA ALA A 94 -2.25 9.78 2.56
C ALA A 94 -0.82 9.29 2.83
N HIS A 95 -0.67 8.01 3.21
CA HIS A 95 0.64 7.36 3.36
C HIS A 95 1.33 7.13 2.01
N PHE A 96 0.53 6.84 0.97
CA PHE A 96 1.01 6.56 -0.37
C PHE A 96 0.14 7.34 -1.36
N VAL A 97 0.77 8.09 -2.25
CA VAL A 97 0.08 8.83 -3.31
C VAL A 97 0.58 8.39 -4.67
N TRP A 98 -0.25 8.49 -5.72
CA TRP A 98 0.21 8.13 -7.06
C TRP A 98 -0.11 9.18 -8.10
N ILE A 99 0.71 9.21 -9.13
CA ILE A 99 0.51 10.03 -10.33
C ILE A 99 -0.36 9.24 -11.30
N GLY A 100 -1.43 9.85 -11.78
CA GLY A 100 -2.32 9.27 -12.78
C GLY A 100 -1.65 9.16 -14.16
N ASP A 101 -2.17 8.24 -15.00
CA ASP A 101 -1.67 8.05 -16.36
C ASP A 101 -1.74 9.33 -17.22
N ARG A 102 -2.73 10.19 -16.97
CA ARG A 102 -2.94 11.45 -17.70
C ARG A 102 -2.14 12.63 -17.16
N THR A 103 -1.53 12.51 -15.99
CA THR A 103 -0.85 13.62 -15.29
C THR A 103 0.63 13.34 -15.06
N ARG A 104 1.21 12.34 -15.74
CA ARG A 104 2.59 11.90 -15.58
C ARG A 104 3.60 12.51 -16.56
N GLN A 105 3.29 13.67 -17.16
CA GLN A 105 4.24 14.38 -18.02
C GLN A 105 5.48 14.77 -17.20
N LEU A 106 6.67 14.49 -17.75
CA LEU A 106 7.95 14.68 -17.05
C LEU A 106 8.15 16.15 -16.60
N ASP A 107 7.67 17.10 -17.38
CA ASP A 107 7.69 18.53 -17.12
C ASP A 107 6.42 19.05 -16.45
N GLY A 108 5.54 18.14 -16.01
CA GLY A 108 4.24 18.46 -15.42
C GLY A 108 4.31 18.71 -13.91
N GLY A 109 3.39 19.52 -13.40
CA GLY A 109 3.31 19.88 -12.00
C GLY A 109 3.14 18.68 -11.05
N HIS A 110 2.52 17.57 -11.51
CA HIS A 110 2.34 16.38 -10.69
C HIS A 110 3.66 15.65 -10.46
N VAL A 111 4.52 15.54 -11.47
CA VAL A 111 5.85 14.96 -11.31
C VAL A 111 6.71 15.84 -10.42
N GLU A 112 6.66 17.16 -10.61
CA GLU A 112 7.39 18.11 -9.79
C GLU A 112 6.94 18.10 -8.32
N PHE A 113 5.64 18.04 -8.05
CA PHE A 113 5.11 17.89 -6.69
C PHE A 113 5.62 16.61 -6.03
N CYS A 114 5.50 15.47 -6.71
CA CYS A 114 5.93 14.18 -6.18
C CYS A 114 7.45 14.09 -5.96
N ARG A 115 8.23 14.85 -6.73
CA ARG A 115 9.68 14.98 -6.52
C ARG A 115 10.02 15.68 -5.20
N GLY A 116 9.13 16.57 -4.74
CA GLY A 116 9.35 17.40 -3.56
C GLY A 116 8.88 16.78 -2.23
N ILE A 117 8.27 15.60 -2.24
CA ILE A 117 7.75 14.95 -1.01
C ILE A 117 8.43 13.61 -0.75
N GLU A 118 8.51 13.23 0.53
CA GLU A 118 9.17 11.98 0.96
C GLU A 118 8.25 10.74 0.96
N ASN A 119 6.96 10.90 0.74
CA ASN A 119 6.03 9.77 0.61
C ASN A 119 6.51 8.76 -0.43
N PRO A 120 6.24 7.46 -0.25
CA PRO A 120 6.32 6.51 -1.34
C PRO A 120 5.29 6.85 -2.43
N ILE A 121 5.71 6.77 -3.69
CA ILE A 121 4.97 7.26 -4.86
C ILE A 121 4.63 6.12 -5.81
N GLY A 122 3.37 6.09 -6.25
CA GLY A 122 2.93 5.26 -7.37
C GLY A 122 2.99 6.00 -8.71
N ILE A 123 3.29 5.30 -9.79
CA ILE A 123 3.18 5.81 -11.15
C ILE A 123 2.24 4.90 -11.92
N LYS A 124 1.05 5.40 -12.25
CA LYS A 124 0.07 4.62 -13.02
C LYS A 124 0.53 4.49 -14.47
N CYS A 125 0.70 3.25 -14.92
CA CYS A 125 1.10 2.92 -16.29
C CYS A 125 -0.12 2.39 -17.05
N GLY A 126 -0.53 3.11 -18.08
CA GLY A 126 -1.58 2.68 -19.01
C GLY A 126 -1.00 1.91 -20.22
N PRO A 127 -1.84 1.41 -21.13
CA PRO A 127 -1.39 0.63 -22.30
C PRO A 127 -0.55 1.44 -23.29
N THR A 128 -0.59 2.76 -23.20
CA THR A 128 0.19 3.68 -24.06
C THR A 128 1.50 4.14 -23.42
N SER A 129 1.81 3.66 -22.21
CA SER A 129 3.04 4.03 -21.51
C SER A 129 4.27 3.50 -22.22
N LYS A 130 5.27 4.35 -22.41
CA LYS A 130 6.56 3.97 -23.00
C LYS A 130 7.58 3.72 -21.89
N PRO A 131 8.33 2.62 -21.93
CA PRO A 131 9.31 2.30 -20.89
C PRO A 131 10.31 3.43 -20.62
N ASP A 132 10.83 4.07 -21.68
CA ASP A 132 11.79 5.16 -21.55
C ASP A 132 11.23 6.40 -20.85
N GLU A 133 9.94 6.70 -21.07
CA GLU A 133 9.26 7.80 -20.38
C GLU A 133 9.11 7.48 -18.89
N ILE A 134 8.70 6.26 -18.57
CA ILE A 134 8.55 5.81 -17.18
C ILE A 134 9.90 5.83 -16.46
N ALA A 135 10.96 5.36 -17.10
CA ALA A 135 12.32 5.39 -16.54
C ALA A 135 12.75 6.82 -16.17
N LYS A 136 12.54 7.79 -17.08
CA LYS A 136 12.85 9.21 -16.81
C LYS A 136 12.03 9.79 -15.65
N ILE A 137 10.75 9.42 -15.53
CA ILE A 137 9.90 9.84 -14.40
C ILE A 137 10.43 9.24 -13.08
N CYS A 138 10.83 7.96 -13.10
CA CYS A 138 11.43 7.32 -11.93
C CYS A 138 12.72 8.03 -11.49
N GLU A 139 13.61 8.36 -12.45
CA GLU A 139 14.83 9.11 -12.17
C GLU A 139 14.53 10.51 -11.60
N ALA A 140 13.53 11.20 -12.15
CA ALA A 140 13.15 12.53 -11.69
C ALA A 140 12.60 12.53 -10.25
N ILE A 141 11.75 11.55 -9.90
CA ILE A 141 11.12 11.46 -8.58
C ILE A 141 12.07 10.86 -7.53
N ASN A 142 12.92 9.92 -7.93
CA ASN A 142 13.82 9.22 -7.02
C ASN A 142 15.28 9.30 -7.49
N PRO A 143 15.89 10.50 -7.51
CA PRO A 143 17.25 10.68 -7.98
C PRO A 143 18.30 9.99 -7.09
N LYS A 144 17.96 9.74 -5.83
CA LYS A 144 18.84 9.03 -4.86
C LYS A 144 18.71 7.50 -4.96
N ASN A 145 17.82 6.99 -5.84
CA ASN A 145 17.54 5.58 -6.01
C ASN A 145 17.19 4.86 -4.69
N GLU A 146 16.37 5.48 -3.89
CA GLU A 146 15.91 4.93 -2.61
C GLU A 146 15.00 3.73 -2.83
N LYS A 147 15.29 2.64 -2.13
CA LYS A 147 14.51 1.40 -2.23
C LYS A 147 13.12 1.60 -1.65
N GLY A 148 12.09 1.18 -2.39
CA GLY A 148 10.70 1.27 -1.96
C GLY A 148 10.05 2.65 -2.18
N LYS A 149 10.76 3.64 -2.72
CA LYS A 149 10.20 4.97 -3.01
C LYS A 149 9.18 4.93 -4.13
N ILE A 150 9.38 4.13 -5.18
CA ILE A 150 8.52 4.07 -6.37
C ILE A 150 7.88 2.70 -6.55
N THR A 151 6.61 2.70 -6.92
CA THR A 151 5.82 1.54 -7.35
C THR A 151 5.19 1.82 -8.72
N LEU A 152 5.30 0.88 -9.69
CA LEU A 152 4.68 0.95 -11.02
C LEU A 152 3.44 0.08 -11.10
#